data_1c56f6aec986ccd6a2fdff5d2ef558c8
#
_entry.id   1c56f6aec986ccd6a2fdff5d2ef558c8
#
_cell.length_a   1.000
_cell.length_b   1.000
_cell.length_c   1.000
_cell.angle_alpha   90.00
_cell.angle_beta   90.00
_cell.angle_gamma   90.00
#
_symmetry.space_group_name_H-M   'P 1'
#
loop_
_entity.id
_entity.type
_entity.pdbx_description
1 polymer ?
#
loop_
_entity_poly.entity_id
_entity_poly.type
_entity_poly.pdbx_seq_one_letter_code
_entity_poly.pdbx_strand_id
1 'polypeptide(L)'
;MKTSVFLILLIPFLSFSQWSKNDSTISRTWMAIEYGANWTQADLADRYGFMNHLGVMTGFKTSKNWFFGLQSSFLFGNNVRMTGLFDHLIDSNGNITDVNGNIAAVVVYPRGFSTNVCIGKIFPVLGSNKNSGVFVHTGVGYLLHRMKIETNEQVIPQIELDYKKGYDRL
;
A
#
# COMPACT_ATOMS: atom_id res chain seq x y z
N MET A 1 19.66 8.87 -20.08
CA MET A 1 18.60 8.49 -19.12
C MET A 1 18.93 8.72 -17.65
N LYS A 2 20.17 8.92 -17.22
CA LYS A 2 20.53 9.12 -15.79
C LYS A 2 20.24 10.54 -15.25
N THR A 3 20.17 11.54 -16.11
CA THR A 3 19.94 12.95 -15.73
C THR A 3 18.49 13.30 -15.41
N SER A 4 17.52 12.59 -16.02
CA SER A 4 16.09 12.88 -15.81
C SER A 4 15.58 12.45 -14.42
N VAL A 5 16.14 11.40 -13.82
CA VAL A 5 15.77 10.94 -12.48
C VAL A 5 16.24 11.93 -11.41
N PHE A 6 17.38 12.58 -11.63
CA PHE A 6 17.92 13.57 -10.69
C PHE A 6 17.08 14.86 -10.67
N LEU A 7 16.49 15.21 -11.80
CA LEU A 7 15.63 16.39 -11.92
C LEU A 7 14.30 16.20 -11.18
N ILE A 8 13.73 14.99 -11.20
CA ILE A 8 12.49 14.67 -10.48
C ILE A 8 12.70 14.69 -8.96
N LEU A 9 13.87 14.30 -8.47
CA LEU A 9 14.23 14.36 -7.05
C LEU A 9 14.44 15.79 -6.53
N LEU A 10 14.74 16.75 -7.41
CA LEU A 10 14.94 18.16 -7.05
C LEU A 10 13.64 18.98 -7.01
N ILE A 11 12.57 18.51 -7.63
CA ILE A 11 11.27 19.23 -7.67
C ILE A 11 10.69 19.50 -6.25
N PRO A 12 10.73 18.58 -5.28
CA PRO A 12 10.25 18.88 -3.93
C PRO A 12 11.09 19.94 -3.18
N PHE A 13 12.35 20.15 -3.54
CA PHE A 13 13.18 21.20 -2.93
C PHE A 13 12.88 22.60 -3.46
N LEU A 14 12.23 22.71 -4.61
CA LEU A 14 11.84 24.00 -5.20
C LEU A 14 10.43 24.44 -4.79
N SER A 15 9.63 23.57 -4.17
CA SER A 15 8.35 23.92 -3.57
C SER A 15 8.53 24.62 -2.22
N PHE A 16 9.29 25.73 -2.19
CA PHE A 16 9.20 26.65 -1.07
C PHE A 16 7.82 27.25 -1.09
N SER A 17 6.93 26.61 -0.34
CA SER A 17 5.60 27.09 -0.06
C SER A 17 5.65 28.57 0.33
N GLN A 18 4.82 29.34 -0.30
CA GLN A 18 4.60 30.75 -0.03
C GLN A 18 4.52 30.95 1.49
N TRP A 19 5.49 31.67 2.02
CA TRP A 19 5.57 32.05 3.42
C TRP A 19 4.41 33.01 3.71
N SER A 20 3.23 32.46 3.96
CA SER A 20 2.11 33.26 4.44
C SER A 20 2.33 33.54 5.91
N LYS A 21 2.61 34.78 6.24
CA LYS A 21 2.64 35.34 7.60
C LYS A 21 1.24 35.37 8.19
N ASN A 22 0.61 34.22 8.34
CA ASN A 22 -0.71 34.17 8.96
C ASN A 22 -0.54 33.66 10.39
N ASP A 23 -0.55 34.55 11.35
CA ASP A 23 -0.40 34.26 12.78
C ASP A 23 -1.58 33.47 13.37
N SER A 24 -2.68 33.33 12.63
CA SER A 24 -3.87 32.60 13.05
C SER A 24 -3.93 31.18 12.48
N THR A 25 -4.38 30.26 13.30
CA THR A 25 -4.70 28.91 12.83
C THR A 25 -6.03 28.91 12.08
N ILE A 26 -6.07 28.25 10.93
CA ILE A 26 -7.24 28.22 10.04
C ILE A 26 -7.82 26.82 9.94
N SER A 27 -9.14 26.75 9.77
CA SER A 27 -9.84 25.51 9.44
C SER A 27 -9.84 25.29 7.93
N ARG A 28 -9.45 24.08 7.48
CA ARG A 28 -9.43 23.74 6.04
C ARG A 28 -9.67 22.27 5.82
N THR A 29 -10.27 21.94 4.69
CA THR A 29 -10.18 20.61 4.09
C THR A 29 -8.83 20.46 3.39
N TRP A 30 -8.31 19.24 3.35
CA TRP A 30 -7.12 18.93 2.60
C TRP A 30 -7.14 17.48 2.07
N MET A 31 -6.34 17.24 1.07
CA MET A 31 -6.14 15.94 0.47
C MET A 31 -4.65 15.75 0.22
N ALA A 32 -4.16 14.55 0.44
CA ALA A 32 -2.80 14.14 0.15
C ALA A 32 -2.80 12.79 -0.58
N ILE A 33 -1.88 12.63 -1.51
CA ILE A 33 -1.51 11.33 -2.07
C ILE A 33 -0.35 10.81 -1.24
N GLU A 34 -0.40 9.56 -0.88
CA GLU A 34 0.64 8.91 -0.08
C GLU A 34 1.19 7.67 -0.78
N TYR A 35 2.47 7.49 -0.64
CA TYR A 35 3.16 6.27 -1.02
C TYR A 35 4.04 5.83 0.15
N GLY A 36 4.03 4.56 0.45
CA GLY A 36 4.83 4.05 1.55
C GLY A 36 5.19 2.59 1.43
N ALA A 37 6.04 2.19 2.34
CA ALA A 37 6.60 0.86 2.47
C ALA A 37 6.15 0.25 3.80
N ASN A 38 5.69 -1.00 3.74
CA ASN A 38 5.16 -1.71 4.89
C ASN A 38 5.96 -2.99 5.14
N TRP A 39 6.45 -3.15 6.35
CA TRP A 39 6.91 -4.43 6.86
C TRP A 39 5.75 -5.09 7.60
N THR A 40 5.31 -6.22 7.10
CA THR A 40 4.24 -6.99 7.72
C THR A 40 4.67 -7.53 9.07
N GLN A 41 3.73 -7.56 10.02
CA GLN A 41 3.93 -8.03 11.39
C GLN A 41 2.81 -9.01 11.75
N ALA A 42 3.00 -9.74 12.85
CA ALA A 42 2.08 -10.75 13.36
C ALA A 42 1.65 -11.74 12.25
N ASP A 43 0.39 -12.13 12.20
CA ASP A 43 -0.16 -13.13 11.26
C ASP A 43 0.07 -12.79 9.78
N LEU A 44 0.21 -11.49 9.45
CA LEU A 44 0.52 -11.08 8.10
C LEU A 44 1.97 -11.36 7.71
N ALA A 45 2.88 -11.40 8.69
CA ALA A 45 4.30 -11.69 8.44
C ALA A 45 4.55 -13.12 8.01
N ASP A 46 3.69 -14.06 8.42
CA ASP A 46 3.76 -15.46 7.99
C ASP A 46 3.37 -15.64 6.54
N ARG A 47 2.52 -14.76 6.02
CA ARG A 47 1.98 -14.82 4.66
C ARG A 47 2.72 -13.93 3.68
N TYR A 48 3.08 -12.74 4.11
CA TYR A 48 3.65 -11.69 3.25
C TYR A 48 4.94 -11.14 3.84
N GLY A 49 5.84 -10.78 2.96
CA GLY A 49 7.00 -9.99 3.32
C GLY A 49 6.74 -8.49 3.14
N PHE A 50 7.71 -7.81 2.58
CA PHE A 50 7.62 -6.39 2.28
C PHE A 50 6.52 -6.08 1.26
N MET A 51 5.73 -5.06 1.53
CA MET A 51 4.67 -4.57 0.66
C MET A 51 4.78 -3.05 0.53
N ASN A 52 4.35 -2.54 -0.61
CA ASN A 52 4.16 -1.10 -0.82
C ASN A 52 2.68 -0.75 -0.71
N HIS A 53 2.40 0.51 -0.45
CA HIS A 53 1.05 1.04 -0.60
C HIS A 53 1.05 2.36 -1.37
N LEU A 54 -0.01 2.56 -2.12
CA LEU A 54 -0.36 3.83 -2.75
C LEU A 54 -1.75 4.21 -2.28
N GLY A 55 -1.90 5.41 -1.74
CA GLY A 55 -3.15 5.81 -1.12
C GLY A 55 -3.48 7.28 -1.25
N VAL A 56 -4.63 7.60 -0.70
CA VAL A 56 -5.15 8.97 -0.57
C VAL A 56 -5.59 9.16 0.87
N MET A 57 -5.20 10.28 1.45
CA MET A 57 -5.71 10.74 2.73
C MET A 57 -6.43 12.06 2.53
N THR A 58 -7.63 12.17 3.02
CA THR A 58 -8.44 13.40 2.95
C THR A 58 -9.12 13.66 4.26
N GLY A 59 -9.39 14.92 4.55
CA GLY A 59 -10.08 15.26 5.78
C GLY A 59 -10.16 16.75 6.05
N PHE A 60 -10.51 17.06 7.27
CA PHE A 60 -10.74 18.40 7.76
C PHE A 60 -9.81 18.73 8.94
N LYS A 61 -9.11 19.84 8.82
CA LYS A 61 -8.30 20.43 9.90
C LYS A 61 -9.07 21.55 10.54
N THR A 62 -9.19 21.51 11.86
CA THR A 62 -9.82 22.59 12.64
C THR A 62 -8.85 23.74 12.92
N SER A 63 -9.39 24.88 13.38
CA SER A 63 -8.60 26.02 13.87
C SER A 63 -7.76 25.71 15.12
N LYS A 64 -8.01 24.60 15.81
CA LYS A 64 -7.20 24.12 16.95
C LYS A 64 -6.14 23.08 16.52
N ASN A 65 -5.87 22.98 15.21
CA ASN A 65 -4.94 22.01 14.64
C ASN A 65 -5.30 20.52 14.83
N TRP A 66 -6.53 20.21 15.17
CA TRP A 66 -7.04 18.85 15.10
C TRP A 66 -7.39 18.48 13.67
N PHE A 67 -7.10 17.25 13.32
CA PHE A 67 -7.40 16.64 12.03
C PHE A 67 -8.35 15.47 12.20
N PHE A 68 -9.35 15.40 11.34
CA PHE A 68 -10.27 14.26 11.20
C PHE A 68 -10.33 13.89 9.73
N GLY A 69 -10.11 12.65 9.42
CA GLY A 69 -10.02 12.25 8.03
C GLY A 69 -10.23 10.78 7.75
N LEU A 70 -10.20 10.49 6.47
CA LEU A 70 -10.26 9.15 5.88
C LEU A 70 -8.98 8.91 5.10
N GLN A 71 -8.38 7.76 5.32
CA GLN A 71 -7.24 7.27 4.57
C GLN A 71 -7.66 5.99 3.85
N SER A 72 -7.36 5.88 2.56
CA SER A 72 -7.61 4.67 1.80
C SER A 72 -6.40 4.35 0.94
N SER A 73 -5.93 3.13 0.98
CA SER A 73 -4.73 2.73 0.25
C SER A 73 -4.84 1.33 -0.35
N PHE A 74 -4.25 1.18 -1.51
CA PHE A 74 -4.04 -0.08 -2.18
C PHE A 74 -2.65 -0.63 -1.84
N LEU A 75 -2.61 -1.89 -1.37
CA LEU A 75 -1.38 -2.58 -1.00
C LEU A 75 -0.97 -3.52 -2.13
N PHE A 76 0.31 -3.53 -2.44
CA PHE A 76 0.88 -4.36 -3.48
C PHE A 76 2.33 -4.72 -3.18
N GLY A 77 2.77 -5.84 -3.73
CA GLY A 77 4.14 -6.34 -3.56
C GLY A 77 4.36 -7.57 -4.42
N ASN A 78 5.52 -8.16 -4.24
CA ASN A 78 5.94 -9.39 -4.91
C ASN A 78 6.54 -10.42 -3.92
N ASN A 79 6.40 -10.19 -2.63
CA ASN A 79 6.98 -11.05 -1.60
C ASN A 79 5.88 -11.77 -0.83
N VAL A 80 5.58 -13.00 -1.24
CA VAL A 80 4.73 -13.95 -0.54
C VAL A 80 5.62 -14.98 0.13
N ARG A 81 5.42 -15.22 1.42
CA ARG A 81 6.24 -16.12 2.24
C ARG A 81 5.64 -17.51 2.42
N MET A 82 4.37 -17.68 2.08
CA MET A 82 3.72 -18.98 2.18
C MET A 82 4.40 -19.99 1.26
N THR A 83 4.91 -21.05 1.86
CA THR A 83 5.46 -22.22 1.18
C THR A 83 4.41 -23.32 1.07
N GLY A 84 4.54 -24.20 0.09
CA GLY A 84 3.65 -25.34 -0.03
C GLY A 84 2.25 -25.06 -0.61
N LEU A 85 1.98 -23.83 -1.04
CA LEU A 85 0.66 -23.44 -1.55
C LEU A 85 0.19 -24.31 -2.72
N PHE A 86 1.11 -24.78 -3.55
CA PHE A 86 0.84 -25.56 -4.75
C PHE A 86 1.48 -26.96 -4.73
N ASP A 87 1.91 -27.47 -3.57
CA ASP A 87 2.62 -28.77 -3.47
C ASP A 87 1.82 -29.91 -4.07
N HIS A 88 0.49 -29.86 -3.99
CA HIS A 88 -0.40 -30.86 -4.58
C HIS A 88 -0.56 -30.78 -6.11
N LEU A 89 0.00 -29.74 -6.75
CA LEU A 89 0.01 -29.54 -8.20
C LEU A 89 1.36 -29.83 -8.82
N ILE A 90 2.37 -30.07 -8.00
CA ILE A 90 3.74 -30.28 -8.43
C ILE A 90 3.93 -31.76 -8.82
N ASP A 91 4.52 -32.00 -9.99
CA ASP A 91 4.89 -33.33 -10.45
C ASP A 91 6.13 -33.87 -9.72
N SER A 92 6.54 -35.10 -10.06
CA SER A 92 7.73 -35.74 -9.47
C SER A 92 9.05 -35.00 -9.78
N ASN A 93 9.06 -34.08 -10.73
CA ASN A 93 10.21 -33.27 -11.12
C ASN A 93 10.19 -31.89 -10.49
N GLY A 94 9.16 -31.56 -9.69
CA GLY A 94 9.01 -30.27 -9.06
C GLY A 94 8.34 -29.19 -9.93
N ASN A 95 7.67 -29.57 -11.03
CA ASN A 95 7.05 -28.65 -11.98
C ASN A 95 5.53 -28.68 -11.91
N ILE A 96 4.90 -27.55 -12.19
CA ILE A 96 3.48 -27.45 -12.49
C ILE A 96 3.32 -27.45 -14.01
N THR A 97 2.35 -28.18 -14.54
CA THR A 97 2.10 -28.29 -15.98
C THR A 97 0.76 -27.67 -16.36
N ASP A 98 0.74 -27.07 -17.56
CA ASP A 98 -0.50 -26.55 -18.17
C ASP A 98 -1.30 -27.67 -18.85
N VAL A 99 -2.48 -27.34 -19.41
CA VAL A 99 -3.34 -28.30 -20.14
C VAL A 99 -2.68 -28.90 -21.37
N ASN A 100 -1.61 -28.30 -21.89
CA ASN A 100 -0.88 -28.78 -23.06
C ASN A 100 0.35 -29.62 -22.68
N GLY A 101 0.59 -29.83 -21.37
CA GLY A 101 1.75 -30.54 -20.87
C GLY A 101 3.04 -29.71 -20.81
N ASN A 102 2.98 -28.39 -21.01
CA ASN A 102 4.14 -27.53 -20.88
C ASN A 102 4.35 -27.13 -19.41
N ILE A 103 5.61 -26.88 -19.03
CA ILE A 103 5.93 -26.34 -17.71
C ILE A 103 5.33 -24.95 -17.57
N ALA A 104 4.54 -24.76 -16.54
CA ALA A 104 3.85 -23.51 -16.25
C ALA A 104 4.54 -22.72 -15.14
N ALA A 105 4.68 -21.40 -15.35
CA ALA A 105 5.16 -20.48 -14.34
C ALA A 105 3.99 -19.90 -13.54
N VAL A 106 3.94 -20.25 -12.25
CA VAL A 106 2.93 -19.71 -11.32
C VAL A 106 3.59 -18.68 -10.41
N VAL A 107 3.11 -17.45 -10.44
CA VAL A 107 3.63 -16.38 -9.62
C VAL A 107 2.51 -15.86 -8.70
N VAL A 108 2.86 -15.61 -7.44
CA VAL A 108 1.91 -15.13 -6.42
C VAL A 108 2.31 -13.75 -5.95
N TYR A 109 1.35 -12.84 -5.94
CA TYR A 109 1.53 -11.46 -5.51
C TYR A 109 0.63 -11.13 -4.32
N PRO A 110 1.14 -10.49 -3.28
CA PRO A 110 0.29 -9.90 -2.24
C PRO A 110 -0.47 -8.71 -2.82
N ARG A 111 -1.75 -8.64 -2.53
CA ARG A 111 -2.64 -7.52 -2.88
C ARG A 111 -3.53 -7.23 -1.69
N GLY A 112 -3.86 -5.96 -1.51
CA GLY A 112 -4.77 -5.57 -0.44
C GLY A 112 -5.35 -4.20 -0.65
N PHE A 113 -6.33 -3.90 0.17
CA PHE A 113 -6.94 -2.59 0.27
C PHE A 113 -7.18 -2.29 1.74
N SER A 114 -6.80 -1.10 2.18
CA SER A 114 -7.10 -0.64 3.54
C SER A 114 -7.88 0.66 3.50
N THR A 115 -8.78 0.83 4.46
CA THR A 115 -9.47 2.09 4.71
C THR A 115 -9.53 2.36 6.20
N ASN A 116 -9.17 3.58 6.61
CA ASN A 116 -9.02 3.95 8.01
C ASN A 116 -9.71 5.30 8.26
N VAL A 117 -10.41 5.40 9.37
CA VAL A 117 -10.83 6.70 9.91
C VAL A 117 -9.74 7.18 10.86
N CYS A 118 -9.26 8.39 10.63
CA CYS A 118 -8.09 8.95 11.31
C CYS A 118 -8.45 10.19 12.12
N ILE A 119 -7.84 10.30 13.29
CA ILE A 119 -7.78 11.50 14.10
C ILE A 119 -6.32 11.87 14.34
N GLY A 120 -5.99 13.15 14.24
CA GLY A 120 -4.64 13.61 14.42
C GLY A 120 -4.55 15.03 14.94
N LYS A 121 -3.32 15.48 15.19
CA LYS A 121 -3.03 16.84 15.60
C LYS A 121 -1.73 17.34 14.99
N ILE A 122 -1.74 18.59 14.57
CA ILE A 122 -0.54 19.28 14.12
C ILE A 122 0.01 20.08 15.31
N PHE A 123 1.27 19.82 15.64
CA PHE A 123 2.03 20.54 16.66
C PHE A 123 2.93 21.55 15.96
N PRO A 124 2.66 22.87 16.09
CA PRO A 124 3.40 23.92 15.39
C PRO A 124 4.75 24.20 16.08
N VAL A 125 5.62 23.22 16.13
CA VAL A 125 6.93 23.31 16.78
C VAL A 125 8.08 23.71 15.83
N LEU A 126 7.77 23.83 14.53
CA LEU A 126 8.74 24.17 13.49
C LEU A 126 8.34 25.48 12.80
N GLY A 127 9.11 26.55 13.05
CA GLY A 127 8.92 27.87 12.41
C GLY A 127 7.78 28.70 13.02
N SER A 128 7.49 29.83 12.37
CA SER A 128 6.50 30.82 12.81
C SER A 128 5.06 30.51 12.34
N ASN A 129 4.88 29.58 11.42
CA ASN A 129 3.56 29.24 10.88
C ASN A 129 2.80 28.30 11.81
N LYS A 130 1.78 28.79 12.49
CA LYS A 130 0.94 28.00 13.41
C LYS A 130 0.11 26.89 12.72
N ASN A 131 0.03 26.88 11.41
CA ASN A 131 -0.69 25.86 10.65
C ASN A 131 0.20 24.72 10.15
N SER A 132 1.53 24.80 10.36
CA SER A 132 2.52 23.84 9.92
C SER A 132 3.32 23.31 11.10
N GLY A 133 3.77 22.07 11.03
CA GLY A 133 4.55 21.47 12.11
C GLY A 133 4.56 19.95 12.05
N VAL A 134 4.85 19.33 13.18
CA VAL A 134 4.82 17.87 13.30
C VAL A 134 3.36 17.40 13.33
N PHE A 135 2.99 16.55 12.37
CA PHE A 135 1.67 15.94 12.31
C PHE A 135 1.73 14.53 12.90
N VAL A 136 0.94 14.30 13.95
CA VAL A 136 0.77 12.98 14.57
C VAL A 136 -0.67 12.57 14.42
N HIS A 137 -0.91 11.37 13.92
CA HIS A 137 -2.25 10.83 13.78
C HIS A 137 -2.31 9.35 14.13
N THR A 138 -3.50 8.91 14.46
CA THR A 138 -3.85 7.50 14.66
C THR A 138 -5.19 7.24 14.00
N GLY A 139 -5.50 5.96 13.75
CA GLY A 139 -6.75 5.60 13.12
C GLY A 139 -7.14 4.16 13.41
N VAL A 140 -8.39 3.87 13.11
CA VAL A 140 -8.93 2.51 13.09
C VAL A 140 -9.58 2.28 11.74
N GLY A 141 -9.50 1.05 11.24
CA GLY A 141 -10.02 0.76 9.93
C GLY A 141 -10.10 -0.72 9.60
N TYR A 142 -10.33 -0.96 8.33
CA TYR A 142 -10.49 -2.29 7.77
C TYR A 142 -9.37 -2.57 6.77
N LEU A 143 -8.81 -3.77 6.85
CA LEU A 143 -7.81 -4.27 5.93
C LEU A 143 -8.37 -5.51 5.22
N LEU A 144 -8.44 -5.44 3.90
CA LEU A 144 -8.69 -6.58 3.02
C LEU A 144 -7.37 -6.98 2.37
N HIS A 145 -6.99 -8.23 2.46
CA HIS A 145 -5.80 -8.74 1.78
C HIS A 145 -6.07 -10.08 1.11
N ARG A 146 -5.36 -10.37 0.06
CA ARG A 146 -5.44 -11.60 -0.71
C ARG A 146 -4.14 -11.88 -1.45
N MET A 147 -4.00 -13.09 -1.93
CA MET A 147 -2.95 -13.47 -2.87
C MET A 147 -3.51 -13.42 -4.29
N LYS A 148 -2.83 -12.69 -5.17
CA LYS A 148 -3.13 -12.70 -6.60
C LYS A 148 -2.21 -13.72 -7.27
N ILE A 149 -2.80 -14.74 -7.87
CA ILE A 149 -2.07 -15.77 -8.60
C ILE A 149 -2.08 -15.39 -10.08
N GLU A 150 -0.93 -15.45 -10.71
CA GLU A 150 -0.74 -15.22 -12.14
C GLU A 150 -0.02 -16.42 -12.76
N THR A 151 -0.51 -16.86 -13.92
CA THR A 151 -0.04 -18.05 -14.64
C THR A 151 0.57 -17.72 -16.01
N ASN A 152 0.87 -16.42 -16.26
CA ASN A 152 1.45 -15.94 -17.53
C ASN A 152 0.69 -16.45 -18.77
N GLU A 153 -0.65 -16.34 -18.75
CA GLU A 153 -1.56 -16.78 -19.81
C GLU A 153 -1.62 -18.31 -20.04
N GLN A 154 -0.92 -19.10 -19.22
CA GLN A 154 -1.01 -20.56 -19.28
C GLN A 154 -2.24 -21.05 -18.51
N VAL A 155 -2.97 -21.97 -19.10
CA VAL A 155 -4.20 -22.53 -18.49
C VAL A 155 -3.84 -23.70 -17.59
N ILE A 156 -4.06 -23.50 -16.29
CA ILE A 156 -3.89 -24.54 -15.26
C ILE A 156 -5.25 -24.73 -14.60
N PRO A 157 -6.02 -25.78 -14.96
CA PRO A 157 -7.41 -25.93 -14.53
C PRO A 157 -7.61 -25.87 -13.02
N GLN A 158 -6.64 -26.36 -12.26
CA GLN A 158 -6.71 -26.44 -10.79
C GLN A 158 -6.61 -25.07 -10.09
N ILE A 159 -6.14 -24.04 -10.78
CA ILE A 159 -6.00 -22.67 -10.26
C ILE A 159 -6.72 -21.62 -11.14
N GLU A 160 -7.66 -22.07 -11.95
CA GLU A 160 -8.53 -21.21 -12.77
C GLU A 160 -9.91 -21.00 -12.13
N LEU A 161 -10.58 -19.92 -12.54
CA LEU A 161 -11.97 -19.61 -12.17
C LEU A 161 -12.29 -19.75 -10.67
N ASP A 162 -13.20 -20.66 -10.34
CA ASP A 162 -13.68 -20.84 -8.97
C ASP A 162 -12.65 -21.55 -8.06
N TYR A 163 -11.81 -22.41 -8.61
CA TYR A 163 -10.72 -23.04 -7.85
C TYR A 163 -9.69 -22.02 -7.36
N LYS A 164 -9.41 -20.98 -8.12
CA LYS A 164 -8.54 -19.88 -7.73
C LYS A 164 -8.98 -19.19 -6.44
N LYS A 165 -10.29 -19.11 -6.20
CA LYS A 165 -10.85 -18.49 -4.98
C LYS A 165 -10.42 -19.19 -3.69
N GLY A 166 -10.11 -20.49 -3.75
CA GLY A 166 -9.61 -21.25 -2.60
C GLY A 166 -8.23 -20.79 -2.15
N TYR A 167 -7.38 -20.35 -3.09
CA TYR A 167 -6.02 -19.86 -2.82
C TYR A 167 -5.99 -18.36 -2.53
N ASP A 168 -6.87 -17.58 -3.13
CA ASP A 168 -6.91 -16.12 -3.01
C ASP A 168 -7.35 -15.62 -1.62
N ARG A 169 -8.09 -16.44 -0.84
CA ARG A 169 -8.80 -16.02 0.37
C ARG A 169 -8.28 -16.64 1.66
N LEU A 170 -7.08 -17.12 1.65
CA LEU A 170 -6.45 -17.72 2.83
C LEU A 170 -6.23 -16.70 3.96
#